data_8c43c609bf43fc38e93c1d85cd6d6c32
#
_entry.id   8c43c609bf43fc38e93c1d85cd6d6c32
#
_cell.length_a   1.000
_cell.length_b   1.000
_cell.length_c   1.000
_cell.angle_alpha   90.00
_cell.angle_beta   90.00
_cell.angle_gamma   90.00
#
_symmetry.space_group_name_H-M   'P 1'
#
loop_
_entity.id
_entity.type
_entity.pdbx_description
1 polymer ?
#
loop_
_entity_poly.entity_id
_entity_poly.type
_entity_poly.pdbx_seq_one_letter_code
_entity_poly.pdbx_strand_id
1 'polypeptide(L)'
;ARELNKLGHVAKLIAPQFVRPFVKSNKNDFVDAEAICEAACRPSMRFVAPKTEAQQTLSVLHRMRDALVRERTQATNQAHGFLLEFGISLPKGLATMKRLPSTLSEHSLPPQLMQLLMRLHQHFLYLDQQIKELEGQLETQVAEDDLSSRLLSMPGVGPITASLLAVEMGDGRQ
;
A
#
# COMPACT_ATOMS: atom_id res chain seq x y z
N ALA A 1 1.78 13.14 -16.70
CA ALA A 1 2.17 12.72 -18.06
C ALA A 1 0.94 12.50 -18.93
N ARG A 2 -0.03 11.63 -18.57
CA ARG A 2 -1.20 11.31 -19.41
C ARG A 2 -1.98 12.56 -19.87
N GLU A 3 -2.30 13.47 -18.95
CA GLU A 3 -3.03 14.71 -19.32
C GLU A 3 -2.20 15.62 -20.22
N LEU A 4 -0.89 15.73 -20.00
CA LEU A 4 0.00 16.47 -20.89
C LEU A 4 0.04 15.83 -22.28
N ASN A 5 0.07 14.52 -22.38
CA ASN A 5 0.04 13.81 -23.66
C ASN A 5 -1.29 14.04 -24.40
N LYS A 6 -2.45 14.09 -23.69
CA LYS A 6 -3.75 14.45 -24.28
C LYS A 6 -3.77 15.87 -24.86
N LEU A 7 -3.01 16.77 -24.26
CA LEU A 7 -2.84 18.16 -24.74
C LEU A 7 -1.80 18.29 -25.88
N GLY A 8 -1.28 17.19 -26.40
CA GLY A 8 -0.32 17.18 -27.51
C GLY A 8 1.15 17.30 -27.09
N HIS A 9 1.46 17.29 -25.80
CA HIS A 9 2.85 17.31 -25.32
C HIS A 9 3.42 15.89 -25.25
N VAL A 10 4.74 15.77 -25.42
CA VAL A 10 5.48 14.49 -25.18
C VAL A 10 6.04 14.52 -23.77
N ALA A 11 5.28 14.00 -22.80
CA ALA A 11 5.70 13.94 -21.41
C ALA A 11 6.55 12.68 -21.14
N LYS A 12 7.77 12.89 -20.68
CA LYS A 12 8.70 11.83 -20.26
C LYS A 12 8.86 11.84 -18.75
N LEU A 13 8.88 10.67 -18.12
CA LEU A 13 9.08 10.52 -16.68
C LEU A 13 10.50 10.04 -16.40
N ILE A 14 11.16 10.66 -15.41
CA ILE A 14 12.47 10.25 -14.92
C ILE A 14 12.30 9.84 -13.45
N ALA A 15 12.83 8.68 -13.07
CA ALA A 15 12.83 8.25 -11.68
C ALA A 15 13.72 9.18 -10.84
N PRO A 16 13.27 9.65 -9.65
CA PRO A 16 14.02 10.62 -8.85
C PRO A 16 15.45 10.22 -8.53
N GLN A 17 15.73 8.93 -8.40
CA GLN A 17 17.08 8.41 -8.16
C GLN A 17 18.09 8.77 -9.27
N PHE A 18 17.63 8.93 -10.51
CA PHE A 18 18.48 9.33 -11.63
C PHE A 18 18.66 10.84 -11.75
N VAL A 19 17.85 11.63 -11.06
CA VAL A 19 17.99 13.10 -11.01
C VAL A 19 18.92 13.52 -9.87
N ARG A 20 18.90 12.80 -8.74
CA ARG A 20 19.70 13.13 -7.53
C ARG A 20 21.18 13.43 -7.79
N PRO A 21 21.93 12.70 -8.65
CA PRO A 21 23.34 13.00 -8.91
C PRO A 21 23.60 14.39 -9.50
N PHE A 22 22.58 15.03 -10.08
CA PHE A 22 22.68 16.33 -10.72
C PHE A 22 22.28 17.50 -9.82
N VAL A 23 21.82 17.21 -8.59
CA VAL A 23 21.48 18.24 -7.59
C VAL A 23 22.77 18.77 -6.97
N LYS A 24 23.07 20.06 -7.18
CA LYS A 24 24.36 20.69 -6.82
C LYS A 24 24.39 21.37 -5.43
N SER A 25 23.22 21.67 -4.82
CA SER A 25 23.15 22.45 -3.60
C SER A 25 21.87 22.20 -2.81
N ASN A 26 21.57 23.07 -1.83
CA ASN A 26 20.39 23.00 -0.99
C ASN A 26 19.10 22.97 -1.80
N LYS A 27 18.10 22.26 -1.29
CA LYS A 27 16.81 22.05 -1.91
C LYS A 27 16.12 23.39 -2.24
N ASN A 28 15.93 23.61 -3.53
CA ASN A 28 15.27 24.77 -4.10
C ASN A 28 14.65 24.37 -5.44
N ASP A 29 13.47 24.85 -5.77
CA ASP A 29 12.74 24.50 -6.99
C ASP A 29 13.53 24.80 -8.27
N PHE A 30 14.34 25.88 -8.28
CA PHE A 30 15.21 26.21 -9.42
C PHE A 30 16.33 25.19 -9.61
N VAL A 31 16.95 24.74 -8.50
CA VAL A 31 18.02 23.73 -8.50
C VAL A 31 17.45 22.36 -8.91
N ASP A 32 16.25 22.04 -8.45
CA ASP A 32 15.54 20.81 -8.85
C ASP A 32 15.18 20.85 -10.34
N ALA A 33 14.75 21.98 -10.87
CA ALA A 33 14.46 22.16 -12.31
C ALA A 33 15.75 22.05 -13.16
N GLU A 34 16.86 22.66 -12.72
CA GLU A 34 18.17 22.56 -13.38
C GLU A 34 18.64 21.09 -13.42
N ALA A 35 18.56 20.38 -12.28
CA ALA A 35 18.94 18.99 -12.18
C ALA A 35 18.09 18.07 -13.09
N ILE A 36 16.77 18.33 -13.19
CA ILE A 36 15.89 17.60 -14.10
C ILE A 36 16.26 17.87 -15.56
N CYS A 37 16.53 19.12 -15.94
CA CYS A 37 16.95 19.48 -17.29
C CYS A 37 18.28 18.81 -17.66
N GLU A 38 19.27 18.88 -16.76
CA GLU A 38 20.56 18.22 -16.99
C GLU A 38 20.44 16.71 -17.13
N ALA A 39 19.65 16.06 -16.25
CA ALA A 39 19.37 14.64 -16.34
C ALA A 39 18.67 14.28 -17.67
N ALA A 40 17.65 15.04 -18.07
CA ALA A 40 16.85 14.78 -19.27
C ALA A 40 17.67 14.87 -20.57
N CYS A 41 18.70 15.71 -20.59
CA CYS A 41 19.59 15.90 -21.76
C CYS A 41 20.64 14.79 -21.91
N ARG A 42 20.79 13.87 -20.94
CA ARG A 42 21.80 12.81 -21.02
C ARG A 42 21.37 11.72 -22.01
N PRO A 43 22.22 11.31 -22.96
CA PRO A 43 21.91 10.25 -23.94
C PRO A 43 21.59 8.89 -23.29
N SER A 44 22.17 8.63 -22.11
CA SER A 44 21.98 7.38 -21.36
C SER A 44 20.78 7.43 -20.39
N MET A 45 20.00 8.53 -20.37
CA MET A 45 18.89 8.65 -19.45
C MET A 45 17.77 7.66 -19.77
N ARG A 46 17.37 6.91 -18.75
CA ARG A 46 16.23 5.99 -18.83
C ARG A 46 14.96 6.69 -18.43
N PHE A 47 13.98 6.69 -19.32
CA PHE A 47 12.65 7.25 -19.07
C PHE A 47 11.70 6.13 -18.69
N VAL A 48 10.86 6.42 -17.69
CA VAL A 48 9.82 5.50 -17.24
C VAL A 48 8.57 5.70 -18.08
N ALA A 49 7.99 4.62 -18.58
CA ALA A 49 6.72 4.67 -19.29
C ALA A 49 5.58 5.09 -18.34
N PRO A 50 4.72 6.05 -18.73
CA PRO A 50 3.55 6.39 -17.93
C PRO A 50 2.63 5.19 -17.78
N LYS A 51 2.23 4.86 -16.55
CA LYS A 51 1.25 3.81 -16.28
C LYS A 51 -0.07 4.10 -17.02
N THR A 52 -0.70 3.09 -17.57
CA THR A 52 -2.06 3.18 -18.12
C THR A 52 -3.07 3.51 -17.02
N GLU A 53 -4.30 3.86 -17.38
CA GLU A 53 -5.36 4.09 -16.39
C GLU A 53 -5.66 2.85 -15.56
N ALA A 54 -5.71 1.68 -16.22
CA ALA A 54 -5.89 0.39 -15.55
C ALA A 54 -4.75 0.11 -14.54
N GLN A 55 -3.49 0.25 -14.95
CA GLN A 55 -2.33 0.09 -14.07
C GLN A 55 -2.35 1.09 -12.91
N GLN A 56 -2.76 2.33 -13.15
CA GLN A 56 -2.86 3.35 -12.11
C GLN A 56 -3.97 3.01 -11.11
N THR A 57 -5.13 2.53 -11.58
CA THR A 57 -6.24 2.10 -10.73
C THR A 57 -5.81 0.92 -9.85
N LEU A 58 -5.12 -0.06 -10.42
CA LEU A 58 -4.59 -1.19 -9.68
C LEU A 58 -3.54 -0.76 -8.64
N SER A 59 -2.67 0.21 -8.97
CA SER A 59 -1.75 0.82 -8.00
C SER A 59 -2.49 1.51 -6.83
N VAL A 60 -3.63 2.16 -7.09
CA VAL A 60 -4.46 2.77 -6.04
C VAL A 60 -5.05 1.69 -5.14
N LEU A 61 -5.56 0.60 -5.72
CA LEU A 61 -6.13 -0.52 -4.97
C LEU A 61 -5.10 -1.14 -4.02
N HIS A 62 -3.86 -1.39 -4.48
CA HIS A 62 -2.76 -1.85 -3.63
C HIS A 62 -2.46 -0.89 -2.47
N ARG A 63 -2.38 0.43 -2.76
CA ARG A 63 -2.10 1.44 -1.74
C ARG A 63 -3.21 1.54 -0.69
N MET A 64 -4.47 1.44 -1.13
CA MET A 64 -5.62 1.43 -0.20
C MET A 64 -5.57 0.19 0.70
N ARG A 65 -5.36 -1.00 0.11
CA ARG A 65 -5.22 -2.22 0.90
C ARG A 65 -4.09 -2.11 1.93
N ASP A 66 -2.92 -1.61 1.53
CA ASP A 66 -1.76 -1.45 2.42
C ASP A 66 -2.04 -0.45 3.56
N ALA A 67 -2.75 0.65 3.30
CA ALA A 67 -3.20 1.58 4.32
C ALA A 67 -4.12 0.90 5.34
N LEU A 68 -5.15 0.18 4.87
CA LEU A 68 -6.09 -0.54 5.74
C LEU A 68 -5.40 -1.63 6.59
N VAL A 69 -4.41 -2.32 6.03
CA VAL A 69 -3.61 -3.31 6.80
C VAL A 69 -2.83 -2.63 7.93
N ARG A 70 -2.24 -1.45 7.67
CA ARG A 70 -1.55 -0.67 8.71
C ARG A 70 -2.51 -0.19 9.78
N GLU A 71 -3.68 0.33 9.42
CA GLU A 71 -4.71 0.77 10.36
C GLU A 71 -5.22 -0.39 11.21
N ARG A 72 -5.45 -1.57 10.62
CA ARG A 72 -5.84 -2.78 11.36
C ARG A 72 -4.77 -3.19 12.38
N THR A 73 -3.50 -3.12 11.99
CA THR A 73 -2.38 -3.40 12.88
C THR A 73 -2.32 -2.38 14.02
N GLN A 74 -2.53 -1.10 13.72
CA GLN A 74 -2.58 -0.03 14.70
C GLN A 74 -3.72 -0.24 15.71
N ALA A 75 -4.93 -0.57 15.25
CA ALA A 75 -6.07 -0.88 16.11
C ALA A 75 -5.78 -2.07 17.04
N THR A 76 -5.11 -3.11 16.51
CA THR A 76 -4.67 -4.27 17.31
C THR A 76 -3.68 -3.86 18.40
N ASN A 77 -2.67 -3.06 18.05
CA ASN A 77 -1.66 -2.61 19.00
C ASN A 77 -2.26 -1.69 20.08
N GLN A 78 -3.22 -0.83 19.71
CA GLN A 78 -3.95 0.00 20.67
C GLN A 78 -4.72 -0.84 21.69
N ALA A 79 -5.46 -1.87 21.23
CA ALA A 79 -6.18 -2.77 22.13
C ALA A 79 -5.22 -3.48 23.11
N HIS A 80 -4.09 -3.96 22.62
CA HIS A 80 -3.05 -4.57 23.45
C HIS A 80 -2.49 -3.57 24.48
N GLY A 81 -2.15 -2.34 24.07
CA GLY A 81 -1.62 -1.31 24.96
C GLY A 81 -2.62 -0.96 26.07
N PHE A 82 -3.87 -0.67 25.71
CA PHE A 82 -4.89 -0.30 26.70
C PHE A 82 -5.17 -1.42 27.70
N LEU A 83 -5.25 -2.67 27.27
CA LEU A 83 -5.47 -3.79 28.18
C LEU A 83 -4.27 -4.07 29.08
N LEU A 84 -3.06 -3.85 28.56
CA LEU A 84 -1.83 -4.03 29.35
C LEU A 84 -1.77 -3.06 30.55
N GLU A 85 -2.29 -1.83 30.40
CA GLU A 85 -2.40 -0.86 31.50
C GLU A 85 -3.30 -1.36 32.65
N PHE A 86 -4.21 -2.30 32.34
CA PHE A 86 -5.07 -2.98 33.33
C PHE A 86 -4.53 -4.35 33.72
N GLY A 87 -3.28 -4.67 33.40
CA GLY A 87 -2.63 -5.94 33.74
C GLY A 87 -3.07 -7.12 32.88
N ILE A 88 -3.81 -6.88 31.78
CA ILE A 88 -4.30 -7.94 30.88
C ILE A 88 -3.39 -8.03 29.68
N SER A 89 -2.64 -9.13 29.59
CA SER A 89 -1.77 -9.42 28.45
C SER A 89 -2.50 -10.31 27.45
N LEU A 90 -2.60 -9.81 26.20
CA LEU A 90 -3.21 -10.57 25.11
C LEU A 90 -2.14 -11.32 24.29
N PRO A 91 -2.44 -12.55 23.80
CA PRO A 91 -1.61 -13.21 22.80
C PRO A 91 -1.49 -12.37 21.54
N LYS A 92 -0.34 -12.45 20.84
CA LYS A 92 -0.15 -11.76 19.55
C LYS A 92 -0.99 -12.41 18.45
N GLY A 93 -1.47 -11.59 17.52
CA GLY A 93 -2.13 -12.04 16.30
C GLY A 93 -3.57 -11.55 16.13
N LEU A 94 -4.05 -11.64 14.89
CA LEU A 94 -5.39 -11.17 14.50
C LEU A 94 -6.52 -11.99 15.14
N ALA A 95 -6.28 -13.26 15.43
CA ALA A 95 -7.26 -14.15 16.09
C ALA A 95 -7.65 -13.63 17.48
N THR A 96 -6.72 -13.01 18.19
CA THR A 96 -6.96 -12.42 19.51
C THR A 96 -7.96 -11.27 19.43
N MET A 97 -7.83 -10.40 18.42
CA MET A 97 -8.78 -9.31 18.21
C MET A 97 -10.18 -9.84 17.89
N LYS A 98 -10.32 -10.92 17.13
CA LYS A 98 -11.63 -11.55 16.85
C LYS A 98 -12.29 -12.10 18.12
N ARG A 99 -11.49 -12.52 19.11
CA ARG A 99 -11.96 -13.04 20.42
C ARG A 99 -12.03 -11.96 21.51
N LEU A 100 -11.71 -10.72 21.19
CA LEU A 100 -11.67 -9.63 22.18
C LEU A 100 -12.93 -9.57 23.06
N PRO A 101 -14.18 -9.66 22.54
CA PRO A 101 -15.38 -9.61 23.37
C PRO A 101 -15.42 -10.68 24.45
N SER A 102 -15.04 -11.93 24.13
CA SER A 102 -14.97 -13.02 25.13
C SER A 102 -13.90 -12.76 26.19
N THR A 103 -12.72 -12.32 25.78
CA THR A 103 -11.67 -11.93 26.72
C THR A 103 -12.09 -10.81 27.67
N LEU A 104 -12.78 -9.79 27.15
CA LEU A 104 -13.29 -8.69 27.99
C LEU A 104 -14.31 -9.16 29.02
N SER A 105 -15.14 -10.17 28.70
CA SER A 105 -16.13 -10.71 29.63
C SER A 105 -15.51 -11.53 30.78
N GLU A 106 -14.29 -12.00 30.64
CA GLU A 106 -13.55 -12.75 31.65
C GLU A 106 -12.90 -11.85 32.72
N HIS A 107 -12.88 -10.54 32.49
CA HIS A 107 -12.20 -9.56 33.34
C HIS A 107 -13.15 -8.50 33.88
N SER A 108 -12.96 -8.09 35.13
CA SER A 108 -13.71 -7.00 35.74
C SER A 108 -13.08 -5.65 35.34
N LEU A 109 -13.55 -5.07 34.22
CA LEU A 109 -13.10 -3.81 33.68
C LEU A 109 -14.13 -2.70 33.89
N PRO A 110 -13.70 -1.42 33.99
CA PRO A 110 -14.63 -0.30 34.03
C PRO A 110 -15.58 -0.32 32.81
N PRO A 111 -16.90 -0.09 33.00
CA PRO A 111 -17.89 -0.17 31.92
C PRO A 111 -17.57 0.75 30.74
N GLN A 112 -17.02 1.94 31.02
CA GLN A 112 -16.62 2.90 30.00
C GLN A 112 -15.46 2.35 29.13
N LEU A 113 -14.47 1.71 29.76
CA LEU A 113 -13.34 1.10 29.05
C LEU A 113 -13.83 -0.04 28.14
N MET A 114 -14.72 -0.89 28.66
CA MET A 114 -15.34 -1.96 27.86
C MET A 114 -16.03 -1.40 26.61
N GLN A 115 -16.82 -0.33 26.74
CA GLN A 115 -17.46 0.32 25.59
C GLN A 115 -16.47 0.85 24.57
N LEU A 116 -15.36 1.46 25.01
CA LEU A 116 -14.31 1.97 24.12
C LEU A 116 -13.59 0.83 23.39
N LEU A 117 -13.24 -0.25 24.09
CA LEU A 117 -12.60 -1.42 23.49
C LEU A 117 -13.54 -2.14 22.51
N MET A 118 -14.85 -2.20 22.79
CA MET A 118 -15.84 -2.74 21.85
C MET A 118 -15.97 -1.90 20.57
N ARG A 119 -15.87 -0.55 20.67
CA ARG A 119 -15.79 0.32 19.48
C ARG A 119 -14.53 0.03 18.65
N LEU A 120 -13.38 -0.14 19.31
CA LEU A 120 -12.13 -0.48 18.65
C LEU A 120 -12.21 -1.86 17.98
N HIS A 121 -12.85 -2.83 18.62
CA HIS A 121 -13.15 -4.15 18.04
C HIS A 121 -14.03 -4.05 16.80
N GLN A 122 -15.09 -3.27 16.81
CA GLN A 122 -15.97 -3.05 15.65
C GLN A 122 -15.17 -2.42 14.49
N HIS A 123 -14.33 -1.43 14.79
CA HIS A 123 -13.46 -0.82 13.79
C HIS A 123 -12.47 -1.83 13.18
N PHE A 124 -11.86 -2.68 14.01
CA PHE A 124 -11.01 -3.78 13.55
C PHE A 124 -11.76 -4.74 12.59
N LEU A 125 -12.99 -5.14 12.93
CA LEU A 125 -13.80 -6.01 12.07
C LEU A 125 -14.14 -5.35 10.74
N TYR A 126 -14.47 -4.06 10.76
CA TYR A 126 -14.70 -3.28 9.54
C TYR A 126 -13.46 -3.26 8.64
N LEU A 127 -12.29 -2.96 9.21
CA LEU A 127 -11.04 -2.96 8.46
C LEU A 127 -10.70 -4.36 7.89
N ASP A 128 -10.90 -5.43 8.67
CA ASP A 128 -10.68 -6.81 8.22
C ASP A 128 -11.60 -7.18 7.05
N GLN A 129 -12.83 -6.71 7.06
CA GLN A 129 -13.79 -6.90 5.97
C GLN A 129 -13.36 -6.13 4.72
N GLN A 130 -13.00 -4.84 4.85
CA GLN A 130 -12.56 -4.02 3.72
C GLN A 130 -11.29 -4.58 3.05
N ILE A 131 -10.33 -5.08 3.84
CA ILE A 131 -9.13 -5.72 3.31
C ILE A 131 -9.49 -6.94 2.47
N LYS A 132 -10.39 -7.81 2.94
CA LYS A 132 -10.83 -9.01 2.21
C LYS A 132 -11.53 -8.66 0.90
N GLU A 133 -12.35 -7.62 0.89
CA GLU A 133 -13.02 -7.14 -0.32
C GLU A 133 -12.01 -6.67 -1.38
N LEU A 134 -10.99 -5.90 -0.96
CA LEU A 134 -9.93 -5.45 -1.87
C LEU A 134 -9.05 -6.63 -2.33
N GLU A 135 -8.76 -7.60 -1.46
CA GLU A 135 -8.01 -8.82 -1.82
C GLU A 135 -8.78 -9.65 -2.85
N GLY A 136 -10.08 -9.82 -2.69
CA GLY A 136 -10.93 -10.49 -3.68
C GLY A 136 -10.96 -9.77 -5.03
N GLN A 137 -10.98 -8.43 -5.06
CA GLN A 137 -10.86 -7.66 -6.29
C GLN A 137 -9.50 -7.87 -6.96
N LEU A 138 -8.41 -7.90 -6.19
CA LEU A 138 -7.07 -8.18 -6.71
C LEU A 138 -6.97 -9.59 -7.30
N GLU A 139 -7.53 -10.60 -6.63
CA GLU A 139 -7.54 -11.98 -7.12
C GLU A 139 -8.28 -12.11 -8.45
N THR A 140 -9.43 -11.43 -8.59
CA THR A 140 -10.19 -11.41 -9.85
C THR A 140 -9.36 -10.79 -10.98
N GLN A 141 -8.72 -9.64 -10.72
CA GLN A 141 -7.88 -8.98 -11.72
C GLN A 141 -6.65 -9.80 -12.11
N VAL A 142 -6.05 -10.51 -11.16
CA VAL A 142 -4.92 -11.42 -11.43
C VAL A 142 -5.32 -12.56 -12.33
N ALA A 143 -6.54 -13.11 -12.16
CA ALA A 143 -7.05 -14.19 -12.99
C ALA A 143 -7.31 -13.76 -14.45
N GLU A 144 -7.61 -12.47 -14.66
CA GLU A 144 -7.87 -11.88 -15.98
C GLU A 144 -6.59 -11.40 -16.70
N ASP A 145 -5.47 -11.22 -15.96
CA ASP A 145 -4.22 -10.72 -16.51
C ASP A 145 -3.20 -11.85 -16.77
N ASP A 146 -2.80 -12.04 -18.03
CA ASP A 146 -1.88 -13.10 -18.44
C ASP A 146 -0.50 -13.00 -17.75
N LEU A 147 0.04 -11.79 -17.59
CA LEU A 147 1.33 -11.58 -16.92
C LEU A 147 1.26 -11.97 -15.45
N SER A 148 0.23 -11.52 -14.75
CA SER A 148 -0.01 -11.86 -13.34
C SER A 148 -0.20 -13.36 -13.16
N SER A 149 -0.98 -14.00 -14.05
CA SER A 149 -1.22 -15.45 -14.03
C SER A 149 0.07 -16.25 -14.24
N ARG A 150 0.97 -15.81 -15.10
CA ARG A 150 2.29 -16.42 -15.29
C ARG A 150 3.17 -16.26 -14.06
N LEU A 151 3.14 -15.09 -13.41
CA LEU A 151 3.90 -14.84 -12.18
C LEU A 151 3.44 -15.73 -11.01
N LEU A 152 2.16 -16.12 -10.97
CA LEU A 152 1.66 -17.07 -9.95
C LEU A 152 2.29 -18.44 -10.03
N SER A 153 2.84 -18.86 -11.18
CA SER A 153 3.53 -20.14 -11.31
C SER A 153 4.87 -20.17 -10.54
N MET A 154 5.38 -19.01 -10.11
CA MET A 154 6.64 -18.90 -9.36
C MET A 154 6.41 -19.22 -7.88
N PRO A 155 7.18 -20.16 -7.29
CA PRO A 155 7.06 -20.48 -5.88
C PRO A 155 7.25 -19.24 -4.98
N GLY A 156 6.31 -19.03 -4.04
CA GLY A 156 6.33 -17.89 -3.12
C GLY A 156 5.69 -16.59 -3.65
N VAL A 157 5.25 -16.57 -4.89
CA VAL A 157 4.51 -15.43 -5.46
C VAL A 157 3.00 -15.68 -5.31
N GLY A 158 2.36 -14.93 -4.42
CA GLY A 158 0.91 -14.93 -4.27
C GLY A 158 0.22 -13.87 -5.14
N PRO A 159 -1.14 -13.86 -5.20
CA PRO A 159 -1.90 -12.95 -6.07
C PRO A 159 -1.54 -11.47 -5.88
N ILE A 160 -1.42 -11.01 -4.63
CA ILE A 160 -1.04 -9.63 -4.30
C ILE A 160 0.34 -9.28 -4.89
N THR A 161 1.32 -10.16 -4.72
CA THR A 161 2.68 -9.95 -5.23
C THR A 161 2.69 -10.01 -6.76
N ALA A 162 2.00 -10.96 -7.36
CA ALA A 162 1.91 -11.10 -8.81
C ALA A 162 1.33 -9.84 -9.46
N SER A 163 0.19 -9.34 -8.96
CA SER A 163 -0.44 -8.14 -9.52
C SER A 163 0.40 -6.89 -9.29
N LEU A 164 1.07 -6.76 -8.14
CA LEU A 164 1.95 -5.62 -7.88
C LEU A 164 3.16 -5.61 -8.84
N LEU A 165 3.80 -6.76 -9.04
CA LEU A 165 4.90 -6.90 -9.99
C LEU A 165 4.46 -6.58 -11.42
N ALA A 166 3.31 -7.09 -11.86
CA ALA A 166 2.77 -6.80 -13.19
C ALA A 166 2.54 -5.29 -13.41
N VAL A 167 2.02 -4.59 -12.40
CA VAL A 167 1.80 -3.14 -12.45
C VAL A 167 3.10 -2.34 -12.48
N GLU A 168 4.11 -2.76 -11.71
CA GLU A 168 5.38 -2.03 -11.62
C GLU A 168 6.33 -2.36 -12.78
N MET A 169 6.35 -3.59 -13.27
CA MET A 169 7.21 -4.00 -14.40
C MET A 169 6.70 -3.49 -15.75
N GLY A 170 5.38 -3.26 -15.89
CA GLY A 170 4.80 -2.86 -17.18
C GLY A 170 5.12 -3.87 -18.27
N ASP A 171 5.77 -3.40 -19.35
CA ASP A 171 6.21 -4.24 -20.48
C ASP A 171 7.61 -4.89 -20.27
N GLY A 172 8.22 -4.68 -19.11
CA GLY A 172 9.52 -5.24 -18.75
C GLY A 172 10.73 -4.67 -19.53
N ARG A 173 10.55 -3.55 -20.26
CA ARG A 173 11.59 -2.92 -21.10
C ARG A 173 12.24 -1.69 -20.44
N GLN A 174 12.02 -1.51 -19.15
CA GLN A 174 12.54 -0.35 -18.39
C GLN A 174 13.96 -0.58 -17.88
#